data_888983f85fba4e416d580797ddaf0d35
#
_entry.id   888983f85fba4e416d580797ddaf0d35
#
_cell.length_a   1.000
_cell.length_b   1.000
_cell.length_c   1.000
_cell.angle_alpha   90.00
_cell.angle_beta   90.00
_cell.angle_gamma   90.00
#
_symmetry.space_group_name_H-M   'P 1'
#
loop_
_entity.id
_entity.type
_entity.pdbx_description
1 polymer ?
#
loop_
_entity_poly.entity_id
_entity_poly.type
_entity_poly.pdbx_seq_one_letter_code
_entity_poly.pdbx_strand_id
1 'polypeptide(L)'
;MSAAMDTVTESKMAVALAREGGIGIIHKNLTIEQQCSEIDKVKRSESGMILDPVTINSNKSLEDALDIMSKYHISGVPVVDGGQLKGILTNRDIRFETDLNLKVLDRMTSKGLITVNEGTTLEDAKKVLQQHRIE
;
A
#
# COMPACT_ATOMS: atom_id res chain seq x y z
N MET A 1 0.52 26.05 -0.36
CA MET A 1 0.96 25.58 0.97
C MET A 1 -0.22 25.61 1.92
N SER A 2 -0.46 24.52 2.68
CA SER A 2 -1.54 24.50 3.67
C SER A 2 -1.10 25.07 5.01
N ALA A 3 -2.07 25.47 5.82
CA ALA A 3 -1.83 25.80 7.22
C ALA A 3 -1.70 24.51 8.05
N ALA A 4 -0.77 24.48 9.01
CA ALA A 4 -0.58 23.37 9.94
C ALA A 4 -1.66 23.40 11.05
N MET A 5 -2.91 23.18 10.68
CA MET A 5 -4.05 23.23 11.60
C MET A 5 -4.56 21.82 11.88
N ASP A 6 -4.87 21.58 13.15
CA ASP A 6 -5.50 20.35 13.63
C ASP A 6 -6.80 20.07 12.87
N THR A 7 -7.06 18.81 12.56
CA THR A 7 -8.22 18.32 11.78
C THR A 7 -8.34 18.87 10.35
N VAL A 8 -7.44 19.76 9.92
CA VAL A 8 -7.45 20.37 8.59
C VAL A 8 -6.34 19.78 7.70
N THR A 9 -5.08 19.87 8.14
CA THR A 9 -3.96 19.36 7.34
C THR A 9 -3.37 18.09 7.95
N GLU A 10 -4.00 16.99 7.62
CA GLU A 10 -3.50 15.62 7.83
C GLU A 10 -3.12 15.01 6.48
N SER A 11 -2.79 13.72 6.44
CA SER A 11 -2.31 13.04 5.23
C SER A 11 -3.20 13.24 4.00
N LYS A 12 -4.52 13.17 4.15
CA LYS A 12 -5.47 13.34 3.02
C LYS A 12 -5.34 14.69 2.34
N MET A 13 -5.31 15.78 3.11
CA MET A 13 -5.16 17.13 2.58
C MET A 13 -3.76 17.33 2.01
N ALA A 14 -2.72 16.83 2.69
CA ALA A 14 -1.35 16.93 2.24
C ALA A 14 -1.14 16.21 0.89
N VAL A 15 -1.71 15.01 0.72
CA VAL A 15 -1.68 14.25 -0.55
C VAL A 15 -2.42 15.00 -1.66
N ALA A 16 -3.61 15.54 -1.38
CA ALA A 16 -4.36 16.30 -2.37
C ALA A 16 -3.57 17.53 -2.85
N LEU A 17 -2.95 18.26 -1.93
CA LEU A 17 -2.11 19.42 -2.25
C LEU A 17 -0.86 19.03 -3.04
N ALA A 18 -0.20 17.93 -2.67
CA ALA A 18 0.99 17.45 -3.38
C ALA A 18 0.68 17.12 -4.85
N ARG A 19 -0.47 16.51 -5.12
CA ARG A 19 -0.94 16.20 -6.49
C ARG A 19 -1.14 17.43 -7.35
N GLU A 20 -1.48 18.57 -6.74
CA GLU A 20 -1.62 19.89 -7.40
C GLU A 20 -0.31 20.70 -7.38
N GLY A 21 0.83 20.07 -7.04
CA GLY A 21 2.13 20.76 -6.97
C GLY A 21 2.31 21.64 -5.72
N GLY A 22 1.46 21.46 -4.71
CA GLY A 22 1.54 22.20 -3.45
C GLY A 22 2.29 21.44 -2.34
N ILE A 23 2.41 22.08 -1.17
CA ILE A 23 3.05 21.50 0.02
C ILE A 23 2.02 21.47 1.17
N GLY A 24 1.80 20.29 1.73
CA GLY A 24 1.04 20.08 2.97
C GLY A 24 1.96 20.11 4.20
N ILE A 25 1.56 20.82 5.25
CA ILE A 25 2.29 20.86 6.52
C ILE A 25 1.43 20.17 7.56
N ILE A 26 1.86 18.99 8.01
CA ILE A 26 1.17 18.23 9.05
C ILE A 26 1.31 18.97 10.39
N HIS A 27 0.18 19.13 11.10
CA HIS A 27 0.15 19.85 12.36
C HIS A 27 0.85 19.07 13.49
N LYS A 28 1.21 19.81 14.57
CA LYS A 28 1.95 19.25 15.71
C LYS A 28 1.05 18.64 16.81
N ASN A 29 -0.26 18.79 16.72
CA ASN A 29 -1.20 18.29 17.75
C ASN A 29 -1.46 16.78 17.58
N LEU A 30 -0.38 16.02 17.50
CA LEU A 30 -0.32 14.57 17.35
C LEU A 30 0.82 14.04 18.21
N THR A 31 0.76 12.77 18.64
CA THR A 31 1.96 12.12 19.17
C THR A 31 3.01 11.99 18.07
N ILE A 32 4.27 11.77 18.44
CA ILE A 32 5.36 11.59 17.49
C ILE A 32 5.03 10.43 16.52
N GLU A 33 4.51 9.31 17.07
CA GLU A 33 4.16 8.12 16.27
C GLU A 33 3.01 8.42 15.29
N GLN A 34 1.99 9.15 15.74
CA GLN A 34 0.87 9.57 14.89
C GLN A 34 1.34 10.51 13.78
N GLN A 35 2.16 11.51 14.10
CA GLN A 35 2.69 12.44 13.11
C GLN A 35 3.58 11.73 12.08
N CYS A 36 4.45 10.81 12.52
CA CYS A 36 5.24 9.96 11.63
C CYS A 36 4.35 9.12 10.71
N SER A 37 3.28 8.53 11.25
CA SER A 37 2.31 7.76 10.45
C SER A 37 1.63 8.61 9.37
N GLU A 38 1.22 9.85 9.69
CA GLU A 38 0.62 10.76 8.70
C GLU A 38 1.62 11.16 7.62
N ILE A 39 2.86 11.46 7.98
CA ILE A 39 3.93 11.78 7.03
C ILE A 39 4.23 10.57 6.13
N ASP A 40 4.31 9.37 6.68
CA ASP A 40 4.55 8.15 5.92
C ASP A 40 3.47 7.89 4.87
N LYS A 41 2.19 8.10 5.20
CA LYS A 41 1.08 8.03 4.25
C LYS A 41 1.25 9.01 3.07
N VAL A 42 1.69 10.25 3.35
CA VAL A 42 1.95 11.24 2.30
C VAL A 42 3.10 10.80 1.40
N LYS A 43 4.22 10.39 2.00
CA LYS A 43 5.41 9.95 1.26
C LYS A 43 5.12 8.74 0.36
N ARG A 44 4.39 7.77 0.86
CA ARG A 44 3.97 6.60 0.06
C ARG A 44 3.06 6.98 -1.11
N SER A 45 2.22 8.01 -0.95
CA SER A 45 1.33 8.46 -2.01
C SER A 45 2.01 9.26 -3.13
N GLU A 46 3.11 9.96 -2.81
CA GLU A 46 3.84 10.81 -3.77
C GLU A 46 4.68 10.00 -4.75
N SER A 47 5.27 8.91 -4.28
CA SER A 47 6.27 8.18 -5.08
C SER A 47 5.67 7.39 -6.24
N GLY A 48 4.34 7.12 -6.26
CA GLY A 48 3.72 6.23 -7.25
C GLY A 48 4.32 4.81 -7.28
N MET A 49 5.46 4.63 -6.63
CA MET A 49 6.13 3.36 -6.35
C MET A 49 6.49 3.29 -4.87
N ILE A 50 6.07 2.21 -4.20
CA ILE A 50 6.38 1.96 -2.80
C ILE A 50 7.67 1.14 -2.75
N LEU A 51 8.76 1.76 -2.27
CA LEU A 51 10.08 1.11 -2.18
C LEU A 51 10.16 0.07 -1.05
N ASP A 52 9.41 0.28 0.03
CA ASP A 52 9.32 -0.66 1.15
C ASP A 52 7.84 -0.99 1.41
N PRO A 53 7.26 -1.93 0.65
CA PRO A 53 5.87 -2.29 0.80
C PRO A 53 5.64 -3.10 2.08
N VAL A 54 4.48 -2.91 2.70
CA VAL A 54 4.02 -3.81 3.75
C VAL A 54 3.78 -5.18 3.12
N THR A 55 4.38 -6.22 3.68
CA THR A 55 4.29 -7.59 3.19
C THR A 55 3.66 -8.52 4.22
N ILE A 56 3.19 -9.67 3.78
CA ILE A 56 2.66 -10.72 4.66
C ILE A 56 3.31 -12.06 4.32
N ASN A 57 3.42 -12.95 5.32
CA ASN A 57 3.89 -14.30 5.11
C ASN A 57 2.74 -15.22 4.64
N SER A 58 3.03 -16.17 3.75
CA SER A 58 2.03 -17.07 3.16
C SER A 58 1.30 -17.96 4.18
N ASN A 59 1.91 -18.23 5.32
CA ASN A 59 1.31 -19.04 6.39
C ASN A 59 0.35 -18.28 7.32
N LYS A 60 0.26 -16.95 7.19
CA LYS A 60 -0.67 -16.11 7.94
C LYS A 60 -2.11 -16.34 7.49
N SER A 61 -3.07 -15.97 8.33
CA SER A 61 -4.50 -16.06 8.02
C SER A 61 -4.96 -14.95 7.09
N LEU A 62 -6.10 -15.13 6.46
CA LEU A 62 -6.77 -14.06 5.70
C LEU A 62 -7.23 -12.93 6.62
N GLU A 63 -7.56 -13.24 7.89
CA GLU A 63 -7.88 -12.24 8.91
C GLU A 63 -6.71 -11.31 9.15
N ASP A 64 -5.49 -11.86 9.38
CA ASP A 64 -4.26 -11.07 9.52
C ASP A 64 -4.04 -10.16 8.28
N ALA A 65 -4.34 -10.66 7.09
CA ALA A 65 -4.18 -9.88 5.86
C ALA A 65 -5.19 -8.72 5.77
N LEU A 66 -6.44 -8.94 6.14
CA LEU A 66 -7.48 -7.91 6.20
C LEU A 66 -7.14 -6.82 7.22
N ASP A 67 -6.61 -7.21 8.37
CA ASP A 67 -6.16 -6.26 9.41
C ASP A 67 -5.04 -5.36 8.88
N ILE A 68 -4.06 -5.94 8.18
CA ILE A 68 -2.98 -5.19 7.52
C ILE A 68 -3.57 -4.24 6.47
N MET A 69 -4.43 -4.75 5.57
CA MET A 69 -5.05 -3.94 4.52
C MET A 69 -5.86 -2.77 5.11
N SER A 70 -6.62 -3.03 6.17
CA SER A 70 -7.41 -2.01 6.89
C SER A 70 -6.51 -0.97 7.54
N LYS A 71 -5.51 -1.41 8.30
CA LYS A 71 -4.58 -0.56 9.04
C LYS A 71 -3.82 0.41 8.13
N TYR A 72 -3.35 -0.10 6.98
CA TYR A 72 -2.54 0.68 6.04
C TYR A 72 -3.33 1.29 4.89
N HIS A 73 -4.65 1.07 4.85
CA HIS A 73 -5.55 1.53 3.77
C HIS A 73 -5.09 1.11 2.37
N ILE A 74 -4.67 -0.15 2.24
CA ILE A 74 -4.21 -0.75 0.99
C ILE A 74 -5.17 -1.84 0.53
N SER A 75 -5.28 -2.04 -0.78
CA SER A 75 -6.18 -3.02 -1.40
C SER A 75 -5.49 -4.33 -1.78
N GLY A 76 -4.18 -4.41 -1.57
CA GLY A 76 -3.39 -5.59 -1.86
C GLY A 76 -2.10 -5.62 -1.07
N VAL A 77 -1.62 -6.82 -0.77
CA VAL A 77 -0.40 -7.07 0.02
C VAL A 77 0.48 -8.07 -0.70
N PRO A 78 1.75 -7.74 -0.99
CA PRO A 78 2.72 -8.72 -1.47
C PRO A 78 2.96 -9.81 -0.44
N VAL A 79 3.01 -11.06 -0.89
CA VAL A 79 3.29 -12.23 -0.04
C VAL A 79 4.74 -12.61 -0.19
N VAL A 80 5.49 -12.56 0.92
CA VAL A 80 6.95 -12.76 0.94
C VAL A 80 7.30 -13.79 1.99
N ASP A 81 8.04 -14.82 1.58
CA ASP A 81 8.59 -15.83 2.48
C ASP A 81 10.11 -15.89 2.31
N GLY A 82 10.83 -15.78 3.42
CA GLY A 82 12.30 -15.81 3.40
C GLY A 82 12.94 -14.77 2.48
N GLY A 83 12.33 -13.59 2.35
CA GLY A 83 12.80 -12.50 1.48
C GLY A 83 12.47 -12.68 0.00
N GLN A 84 11.74 -13.73 -0.37
CA GLN A 84 11.33 -13.97 -1.77
C GLN A 84 9.84 -13.69 -1.96
N LEU A 85 9.51 -12.96 -3.02
CA LEU A 85 8.13 -12.76 -3.44
C LEU A 85 7.51 -14.09 -3.88
N LYS A 86 6.42 -14.51 -3.25
CA LYS A 86 5.68 -15.74 -3.55
C LYS A 86 4.37 -15.47 -4.27
N GLY A 87 3.77 -14.32 -4.03
CA GLY A 87 2.48 -13.98 -4.59
C GLY A 87 2.04 -12.58 -4.22
N ILE A 88 0.81 -12.29 -4.57
CA ILE A 88 0.09 -11.10 -4.14
C ILE A 88 -1.31 -11.53 -3.68
N LEU A 89 -1.78 -10.95 -2.58
CA LEU A 89 -3.14 -11.10 -2.09
C LEU A 89 -3.85 -9.76 -2.19
N THR A 90 -5.00 -9.73 -2.82
CA THR A 90 -5.80 -8.52 -3.02
C THR A 90 -7.19 -8.66 -2.40
N ASN A 91 -7.88 -7.54 -2.19
CA ASN A 91 -9.28 -7.55 -1.76
C ASN A 91 -10.18 -8.35 -2.71
N ARG A 92 -9.84 -8.45 -3.99
CA ARG A 92 -10.57 -9.25 -4.98
C ARG A 92 -10.51 -10.74 -4.66
N ASP A 93 -9.34 -11.22 -4.20
CA ASP A 93 -9.11 -12.63 -3.86
C ASP A 93 -9.88 -13.06 -2.61
N ILE A 94 -10.17 -12.12 -1.70
CA ILE A 94 -10.83 -12.38 -0.41
C ILE A 94 -12.33 -12.03 -0.45
N ARG A 95 -12.78 -11.28 -1.43
CA ARG A 95 -14.11 -10.62 -1.46
C ARG A 95 -15.28 -11.51 -1.15
N PHE A 96 -15.22 -12.78 -1.56
CA PHE A 96 -16.30 -13.75 -1.38
C PHE A 96 -15.93 -14.86 -0.40
N GLU A 97 -14.81 -14.72 0.32
CA GLU A 97 -14.37 -15.72 1.28
C GLU A 97 -15.12 -15.54 2.61
N THR A 98 -15.62 -16.64 3.12
CA THR A 98 -16.35 -16.69 4.39
C THR A 98 -15.50 -17.22 5.54
N ASP A 99 -14.47 -18.02 5.22
CA ASP A 99 -13.55 -18.58 6.23
C ASP A 99 -12.24 -17.78 6.26
N LEU A 100 -12.15 -16.84 7.18
CA LEU A 100 -10.98 -15.99 7.35
C LEU A 100 -9.80 -16.69 8.06
N ASN A 101 -10.00 -17.93 8.57
CA ASN A 101 -8.92 -18.73 9.14
C ASN A 101 -8.05 -19.42 8.08
N LEU A 102 -8.49 -19.42 6.83
CA LEU A 102 -7.69 -19.93 5.72
C LEU A 102 -6.36 -19.20 5.63
N LYS A 103 -5.36 -19.89 5.13
CA LYS A 103 -4.04 -19.28 4.93
C LYS A 103 -4.03 -18.40 3.68
N VAL A 104 -3.20 -17.37 3.73
CA VAL A 104 -2.90 -16.50 2.57
C VAL A 104 -2.49 -17.32 1.35
N LEU A 105 -1.69 -18.38 1.55
CA LEU A 105 -1.24 -19.30 0.51
C LEU A 105 -2.40 -19.89 -0.32
N ASP A 106 -3.55 -20.14 0.33
CA ASP A 106 -4.70 -20.82 -0.30
C ASP A 106 -5.48 -19.89 -1.24
N ARG A 107 -5.28 -18.57 -1.12
CA ARG A 107 -6.05 -17.55 -1.88
C ARG A 107 -5.19 -16.58 -2.66
N MET A 108 -3.90 -16.46 -2.36
CA MET A 108 -3.01 -15.55 -3.08
C MET A 108 -2.87 -15.92 -4.55
N THR A 109 -2.70 -14.93 -5.39
CA THR A 109 -2.27 -15.12 -6.77
C THR A 109 -0.75 -15.37 -6.77
N SER A 110 -0.33 -16.59 -7.14
CA SER A 110 1.08 -17.01 -7.19
C SER A 110 1.59 -17.28 -8.60
N LYS A 111 0.68 -17.53 -9.56
CA LYS A 111 1.03 -17.81 -10.96
C LYS A 111 0.79 -16.59 -11.83
N GLY A 112 1.67 -16.37 -12.81
CA GLY A 112 1.52 -15.27 -13.76
C GLY A 112 1.74 -13.88 -13.14
N LEU A 113 2.51 -13.78 -12.06
CA LEU A 113 2.88 -12.50 -11.47
C LEU A 113 3.63 -11.66 -12.50
N ILE A 114 3.15 -10.43 -12.68
CA ILE A 114 3.84 -9.44 -13.50
C ILE A 114 4.78 -8.65 -12.58
N THR A 115 6.06 -8.80 -12.80
CA THR A 115 7.11 -8.15 -12.00
C THR A 115 8.04 -7.34 -12.91
N VAL A 116 8.65 -6.32 -12.34
CA VAL A 116 9.71 -5.53 -12.97
C VAL A 116 10.95 -5.53 -12.09
N ASN A 117 12.10 -5.22 -12.66
CA ASN A 117 13.34 -5.16 -11.91
C ASN A 117 13.38 -3.90 -11.01
N GLU A 118 14.13 -4.00 -9.92
CA GLU A 118 14.45 -2.85 -9.09
C GLU A 118 15.13 -1.76 -9.94
N GLY A 119 14.74 -0.50 -9.73
CA GLY A 119 15.23 0.62 -10.51
C GLY A 119 14.41 0.92 -11.78
N THR A 120 13.36 0.16 -12.09
CA THR A 120 12.43 0.50 -13.16
C THR A 120 11.78 1.87 -12.89
N THR A 121 11.71 2.71 -13.93
CA THR A 121 11.07 4.02 -13.81
C THR A 121 9.55 3.90 -13.65
N LEU A 122 8.93 4.92 -13.05
CA LEU A 122 7.47 4.96 -12.92
C LEU A 122 6.76 4.94 -14.28
N GLU A 123 7.36 5.56 -15.29
CA GLU A 123 6.80 5.56 -16.66
C GLU A 123 6.82 4.18 -17.30
N ASP A 124 7.91 3.43 -17.12
CA ASP A 124 8.01 2.07 -17.63
C ASP A 124 7.10 1.12 -16.84
N ALA A 125 6.99 1.28 -15.53
CA ALA A 125 6.04 0.54 -14.71
C ALA A 125 4.59 0.79 -15.19
N LYS A 126 4.20 2.04 -15.48
CA LYS A 126 2.88 2.37 -16.03
C LYS A 126 2.61 1.68 -17.37
N LYS A 127 3.60 1.59 -18.26
CA LYS A 127 3.44 0.86 -19.53
C LYS A 127 3.15 -0.62 -19.32
N VAL A 128 3.87 -1.25 -18.35
CA VAL A 128 3.67 -2.66 -18.00
C VAL A 128 2.27 -2.87 -17.41
N LEU A 129 1.83 -2.02 -16.46
CA LEU A 129 0.49 -2.08 -15.87
C LEU A 129 -0.60 -1.94 -16.96
N GLN A 130 -0.44 -0.99 -17.87
CA GLN A 130 -1.37 -0.77 -18.97
C GLN A 130 -1.41 -1.94 -19.95
N GLN A 131 -0.25 -2.49 -20.31
CA GLN A 131 -0.15 -3.64 -21.22
C GLN A 131 -0.85 -4.87 -20.67
N HIS A 132 -0.72 -5.12 -19.37
CA HIS A 132 -1.30 -6.27 -18.69
C HIS A 132 -2.68 -5.99 -18.07
N ARG A 133 -3.19 -4.75 -18.17
CA ARG A 133 -4.48 -4.31 -17.62
C ARG A 133 -4.63 -4.60 -16.12
N ILE A 134 -3.58 -4.34 -15.37
CA ILE A 134 -3.53 -4.48 -13.91
C ILE A 134 -3.42 -3.10 -13.25
N GLU A 135 -3.95 -3.00 -12.01
CA GLU A 135 -3.97 -1.79 -11.19
C GLU A 135 -2.91 -1.86 -10.08
#